data_39fff94b42520395a2f30dcb2d329036
#
_entry.id   39fff94b42520395a2f30dcb2d329036
#
_cell.length_a   1.000
_cell.length_b   1.000
_cell.length_c   1.000
_cell.angle_alpha   90.00
_cell.angle_beta   90.00
_cell.angle_gamma   90.00
#
_symmetry.space_group_name_H-M   'P 1'
#
loop_
_entity.id
_entity.type
_entity.pdbx_description
1 polymer ?
#
loop_
_entity_poly.entity_id
_entity_poly.type
_entity_poly.pdbx_seq_one_letter_code
_entity_poly.pdbx_strand_id
1 'polypeptide(L)'
;MLRERIVRKPVYERRELSGFLEDEGIVAADEVMRQWSIDIPLGALRRNGSFAICGNCGGLLYPHRDANRFPDGRCKIGPCREEVPSSTAGQIVEDVAGWRVFKDDILAYWVGPGLAEIRLYDELRRGGVDVQLYPRDDAADVGRTSELGIDVKSYACPRLLGDTLSERLGGLTTFDERYVAIPDAIVNRRPGYLEDLRYAYRGSTSVVFGKVSEIAARILG
;
A
#
# COMPACT_ATOMS: atom_id res chain seq x y z
N MET A 1 12.09 -2.50 -8.02
CA MET A 1 10.94 -3.34 -8.44
C MET A 1 9.74 -2.44 -8.77
N LEU A 2 9.03 -2.71 -9.88
CA LEU A 2 7.98 -1.79 -10.40
C LEU A 2 6.81 -1.56 -9.43
N ARG A 3 6.30 -2.63 -8.77
CA ARG A 3 5.20 -2.50 -7.78
C ARG A 3 5.58 -1.54 -6.64
N GLU A 4 6.76 -1.70 -6.05
CA GLU A 4 7.26 -0.80 -5.01
C GLU A 4 7.30 0.66 -5.47
N ARG A 5 7.82 0.90 -6.70
CA ARG A 5 7.88 2.23 -7.27
C ARG A 5 6.52 2.88 -7.43
N ILE A 6 5.52 2.11 -7.90
CA ILE A 6 4.13 2.55 -8.05
C ILE A 6 3.50 2.89 -6.69
N VAL A 7 3.71 2.04 -5.68
CA VAL A 7 3.17 2.28 -4.33
C VAL A 7 3.80 3.51 -3.69
N ARG A 8 5.13 3.69 -3.81
CA ARG A 8 5.84 4.82 -3.21
C ARG A 8 5.54 6.16 -3.90
N LYS A 9 5.27 6.15 -5.21
CA LYS A 9 5.01 7.35 -6.00
C LYS A 9 3.83 7.15 -6.97
N PRO A 10 2.60 7.15 -6.46
CA PRO A 10 1.41 6.97 -7.30
C PRO A 10 1.09 8.19 -8.18
N VAL A 11 1.68 9.35 -7.86
CA VAL A 11 1.70 10.57 -8.69
C VAL A 11 3.16 10.86 -9.05
N TYR A 12 3.45 11.09 -10.32
CA TYR A 12 4.81 11.18 -10.81
C TYR A 12 4.93 12.09 -12.04
N GLU A 13 6.13 12.60 -12.25
CA GLU A 13 6.49 13.26 -13.51
C GLU A 13 6.80 12.20 -14.57
N ARG A 14 6.27 12.38 -15.78
CA ARG A 14 6.40 11.40 -16.89
C ARG A 14 7.84 11.01 -17.17
N ARG A 15 8.76 11.98 -17.17
CA ARG A 15 10.19 11.73 -17.45
C ARG A 15 10.83 10.83 -16.38
N GLU A 16 10.45 11.00 -15.12
CA GLU A 16 11.00 10.22 -14.01
C GLU A 16 10.60 8.74 -14.13
N LEU A 17 9.34 8.45 -14.47
CA LEU A 17 8.89 7.07 -14.63
C LEU A 17 9.46 6.44 -15.91
N SER A 18 9.55 7.19 -17.03
CA SER A 18 10.19 6.69 -18.26
C SER A 18 11.63 6.24 -17.99
N GLY A 19 12.44 7.09 -17.34
CA GLY A 19 13.83 6.75 -17.01
C GLY A 19 13.90 5.49 -16.13
N PHE A 20 13.06 5.39 -15.10
CA PHE A 20 13.01 4.20 -14.25
C PHE A 20 12.65 2.92 -15.04
N LEU A 21 11.66 2.98 -15.92
CA LEU A 21 11.25 1.83 -16.73
C LEU A 21 12.33 1.39 -17.73
N GLU A 22 13.05 2.36 -18.31
CA GLU A 22 14.19 2.11 -19.17
C GLU A 22 15.36 1.45 -18.41
N ASP A 23 15.68 1.95 -17.23
CA ASP A 23 16.72 1.39 -16.34
C ASP A 23 16.39 -0.04 -15.92
N GLU A 24 15.11 -0.37 -15.68
CA GLU A 24 14.62 -1.72 -15.40
C GLU A 24 14.53 -2.61 -16.65
N GLY A 25 14.89 -2.11 -17.84
CA GLY A 25 14.86 -2.86 -19.10
C GLY A 25 13.46 -3.15 -19.64
N ILE A 26 12.45 -2.36 -19.24
CA ILE A 26 11.07 -2.52 -19.71
C ILE A 26 10.94 -1.88 -21.09
N VAL A 27 10.92 -2.70 -22.14
CA VAL A 27 10.88 -2.35 -23.55
C VAL A 27 9.54 -1.73 -23.80
N ALA A 28 8.76 -1.17 -23.64
CA ALA A 28 7.45 -0.56 -23.94
C ALA A 28 7.00 0.40 -22.83
N ALA A 29 7.97 1.10 -22.24
CA ALA A 29 7.71 2.04 -21.15
C ALA A 29 6.55 3.01 -21.43
N ASP A 30 6.49 3.58 -22.63
CA ASP A 30 5.41 4.48 -23.03
C ASP A 30 4.04 3.81 -23.12
N GLU A 31 3.98 2.55 -23.52
CA GLU A 31 2.73 1.77 -23.56
C GLU A 31 2.24 1.45 -22.16
N VAL A 32 3.13 0.98 -21.28
CA VAL A 32 2.83 0.75 -19.86
C VAL A 32 2.28 2.02 -19.21
N MET A 33 2.93 3.16 -19.46
CA MET A 33 2.47 4.44 -18.92
C MET A 33 1.10 4.86 -19.45
N ARG A 34 0.82 4.68 -20.73
CA ARG A 34 -0.51 4.98 -21.31
C ARG A 34 -1.60 4.07 -20.77
N GLN A 35 -1.30 2.79 -20.59
CA GLN A 35 -2.27 1.82 -20.10
C GLN A 35 -2.58 2.00 -18.61
N TRP A 36 -1.58 2.34 -17.77
CA TRP A 36 -1.70 2.33 -16.31
C TRP A 36 -1.91 3.69 -15.68
N SER A 37 -1.74 4.78 -16.43
CA SER A 37 -1.88 6.12 -15.89
C SER A 37 -2.68 7.07 -16.78
N ILE A 38 -3.07 8.19 -16.19
CA ILE A 38 -3.78 9.31 -16.83
C ILE A 38 -3.10 10.62 -16.47
N ASP A 39 -3.36 11.66 -17.24
CA ASP A 39 -3.01 13.03 -16.87
C ASP A 39 -3.73 13.44 -15.59
N ILE A 40 -3.21 14.44 -14.87
CA ILE A 40 -3.84 14.91 -13.63
C ILE A 40 -5.29 15.30 -13.91
N PRO A 41 -6.28 14.66 -13.25
CA PRO A 41 -7.69 14.94 -13.51
C PRO A 41 -8.06 16.36 -13.11
N LEU A 42 -8.91 17.01 -13.93
CA LEU A 42 -9.39 18.38 -13.66
C LEU A 42 -9.98 18.53 -12.24
N GLY A 43 -10.65 17.49 -11.74
CA GLY A 43 -11.22 17.49 -10.39
C GLY A 43 -10.18 17.52 -9.25
N ALA A 44 -8.90 17.25 -9.54
CA ALA A 44 -7.81 17.35 -8.58
C ALA A 44 -7.16 18.73 -8.59
N LEU A 45 -7.46 19.57 -9.59
CA LEU A 45 -6.89 20.91 -9.71
C LEU A 45 -7.53 21.87 -8.69
N ARG A 46 -6.69 22.69 -8.09
CA ARG A 46 -7.07 23.85 -7.29
C ARG A 46 -7.51 25.01 -8.23
N ARG A 47 -8.14 26.05 -7.68
CA ARG A 47 -8.61 27.19 -8.46
C ARG A 47 -7.53 27.94 -9.24
N ASN A 48 -6.30 27.89 -8.76
CA ASN A 48 -5.12 28.50 -9.42
C ASN A 48 -4.45 27.56 -10.46
N GLY A 49 -5.05 26.40 -10.72
CA GLY A 49 -4.52 25.41 -11.66
C GLY A 49 -3.46 24.46 -11.08
N SER A 50 -2.98 24.68 -9.86
CA SER A 50 -2.05 23.77 -9.19
C SER A 50 -2.76 22.49 -8.69
N PHE A 51 -2.00 21.48 -8.32
CA PHE A 51 -2.51 20.31 -7.58
C PHE A 51 -1.65 19.99 -6.37
N ALA A 52 -2.18 19.20 -5.44
CA ALA A 52 -1.46 18.80 -4.24
C ALA A 52 -1.27 17.29 -4.16
N ILE A 53 -0.10 16.88 -3.72
CA ILE A 53 0.30 15.50 -3.45
C ILE A 53 0.18 15.23 -1.95
N CYS A 54 -0.46 14.15 -1.57
CA CYS A 54 -0.65 13.74 -0.18
C CYS A 54 0.70 13.44 0.49
N GLY A 55 1.00 14.10 1.61
CA GLY A 55 2.23 13.89 2.37
C GLY A 55 2.35 12.51 3.01
N ASN A 56 1.21 11.79 3.13
CA ASN A 56 1.21 10.46 3.75
C ASN A 56 1.44 9.30 2.76
N CYS A 57 0.87 9.39 1.55
CA CYS A 57 0.91 8.26 0.59
C CYS A 57 1.37 8.64 -0.82
N GLY A 58 1.70 9.91 -1.08
CA GLY A 58 2.08 10.37 -2.41
C GLY A 58 0.95 10.45 -3.43
N GLY A 59 -0.29 10.10 -3.06
CA GLY A 59 -1.46 10.19 -3.95
C GLY A 59 -1.97 11.61 -4.13
N LEU A 60 -2.92 11.83 -5.07
CA LEU A 60 -3.55 13.14 -5.26
C LEU A 60 -4.46 13.52 -4.09
N LEU A 61 -4.41 14.80 -3.72
CA LEU A 61 -5.42 15.44 -2.89
C LEU A 61 -6.45 16.15 -3.79
N TYR A 62 -7.71 15.82 -3.59
CA TYR A 62 -8.81 16.43 -4.32
C TYR A 62 -9.41 17.58 -3.49
N PRO A 63 -9.60 18.78 -4.06
CA PRO A 63 -10.29 19.87 -3.37
C PRO A 63 -11.58 19.39 -2.72
N HIS A 64 -11.82 19.78 -1.48
CA HIS A 64 -13.00 19.36 -0.71
C HIS A 64 -13.86 20.56 -0.35
N ARG A 65 -15.21 20.38 -0.35
CA ARG A 65 -16.16 21.44 -0.01
C ARG A 65 -15.98 21.99 1.40
N ASP A 66 -15.57 21.15 2.34
CA ASP A 66 -15.21 21.54 3.70
C ASP A 66 -13.72 21.85 3.77
N ALA A 67 -13.37 23.10 3.41
CA ALA A 67 -11.97 23.55 3.40
C ALA A 67 -11.40 23.75 4.83
N ASN A 68 -12.25 23.91 5.84
CA ASN A 68 -11.78 24.00 7.22
C ASN A 68 -11.22 22.67 7.71
N ARG A 69 -11.91 21.59 7.39
CA ARG A 69 -11.48 20.23 7.74
C ARG A 69 -10.39 19.69 6.81
N PHE A 70 -10.42 20.08 5.54
CA PHE A 70 -9.52 19.58 4.49
C PHE A 70 -8.91 20.75 3.71
N PRO A 71 -8.04 21.58 4.34
CA PRO A 71 -7.51 22.78 3.70
C PRO A 71 -6.71 22.49 2.44
N ASP A 72 -6.00 21.37 2.42
CA ASP A 72 -5.21 20.92 1.27
C ASP A 72 -5.98 19.99 0.32
N GLY A 73 -7.19 19.60 0.69
CA GLY A 73 -7.99 18.62 -0.02
C GLY A 73 -8.00 17.25 0.68
N ARG A 74 -8.67 16.28 0.07
CA ARG A 74 -8.86 14.94 0.62
C ARG A 74 -8.20 13.89 -0.26
N CYS A 75 -7.42 12.98 0.34
CA CYS A 75 -6.81 11.89 -0.38
C CYS A 75 -7.86 10.92 -0.94
N LYS A 76 -7.68 10.46 -2.19
CA LYS A 76 -8.59 9.50 -2.84
C LYS A 76 -8.31 8.06 -2.41
N ILE A 77 -7.07 7.74 -2.00
CA ILE A 77 -6.66 6.39 -1.61
C ILE A 77 -7.31 6.00 -0.29
N GLY A 78 -8.17 4.96 -0.33
CA GLY A 78 -8.98 4.52 0.81
C GLY A 78 -8.18 4.26 2.07
N PRO A 79 -7.21 3.33 2.06
CA PRO A 79 -6.37 3.02 3.23
C PRO A 79 -5.66 4.24 3.82
N CYS A 80 -5.16 5.14 2.97
CA CYS A 80 -4.55 6.39 3.44
C CYS A 80 -5.54 7.26 4.22
N ARG A 81 -6.78 7.42 3.73
CA ARG A 81 -7.82 8.20 4.43
C ARG A 81 -8.27 7.57 5.75
N GLU A 82 -8.22 6.26 5.81
CA GLU A 82 -8.59 5.52 7.02
C GLU A 82 -7.56 5.71 8.12
N GLU A 83 -6.32 5.82 7.75
CA GLU A 83 -5.21 6.00 8.67
C GLU A 83 -4.97 7.46 9.04
N VAL A 84 -5.04 8.36 8.04
CA VAL A 84 -4.86 9.80 8.23
C VAL A 84 -6.11 10.53 7.69
N PRO A 85 -7.15 10.69 8.54
CA PRO A 85 -8.42 11.30 8.13
C PRO A 85 -8.29 12.73 7.60
N SER A 86 -7.32 13.51 8.09
CA SER A 86 -7.00 14.86 7.64
C SER A 86 -5.66 14.87 6.94
N SER A 87 -5.66 14.52 5.65
CA SER A 87 -4.45 14.52 4.83
C SER A 87 -3.94 15.95 4.61
N THR A 88 -2.62 16.14 4.75
CA THR A 88 -1.94 17.40 4.43
C THR A 88 -1.14 17.25 3.14
N ALA A 89 -0.92 18.36 2.44
CA ALA A 89 -0.05 18.38 1.27
C ALA A 89 1.42 18.18 1.69
N GLY A 90 2.06 17.16 1.12
CA GLY A 90 3.51 17.01 1.17
C GLY A 90 4.20 17.85 0.10
N GLN A 91 3.51 18.09 -1.02
CA GLN A 91 3.98 18.91 -2.12
C GLN A 91 2.80 19.57 -2.81
N ILE A 92 3.00 20.83 -3.27
CA ILE A 92 2.12 21.54 -4.19
C ILE A 92 2.86 21.71 -5.50
N VAL A 93 2.22 21.36 -6.61
CA VAL A 93 2.80 21.43 -7.96
C VAL A 93 2.05 22.48 -8.74
N GLU A 94 2.75 23.53 -9.14
CA GLU A 94 2.17 24.68 -9.88
C GLU A 94 2.04 24.38 -11.37
N ASP A 95 3.05 23.72 -11.97
CA ASP A 95 3.02 23.32 -13.39
C ASP A 95 2.58 21.86 -13.51
N VAL A 96 1.39 21.64 -14.02
CA VAL A 96 0.81 20.29 -14.23
C VAL A 96 1.34 19.59 -15.46
N ALA A 97 2.06 20.30 -16.35
CA ALA A 97 2.55 19.70 -17.58
C ALA A 97 3.51 18.54 -17.29
N GLY A 98 3.26 17.40 -17.93
CA GLY A 98 4.09 16.21 -17.77
C GLY A 98 3.83 15.37 -16.50
N TRP A 99 2.95 15.81 -15.60
CA TRP A 99 2.57 15.02 -14.43
C TRP A 99 1.42 14.05 -14.73
N ARG A 100 1.50 12.88 -14.14
CA ARG A 100 0.53 11.81 -14.31
C ARG A 100 0.20 11.16 -12.96
N VAL A 101 -0.94 10.48 -12.92
CA VAL A 101 -1.37 9.65 -11.79
C VAL A 101 -1.75 8.27 -12.30
N PHE A 102 -1.48 7.21 -11.55
CA PHE A 102 -1.97 5.88 -11.90
C PHE A 102 -3.50 5.83 -11.86
N LYS A 103 -4.09 4.98 -12.71
CA LYS A 103 -5.54 4.78 -12.79
C LYS A 103 -6.11 4.25 -11.48
N ASP A 104 -7.42 4.40 -11.32
CA ASP A 104 -8.14 4.06 -10.09
C ASP A 104 -8.01 2.58 -9.71
N ASP A 105 -7.94 1.67 -10.67
CA ASP A 105 -7.69 0.26 -10.46
C ASP A 105 -6.29 0.00 -9.88
N ILE A 106 -5.25 0.61 -10.44
CA ILE A 106 -3.88 0.53 -9.88
C ILE A 106 -3.83 1.15 -8.48
N LEU A 107 -4.48 2.30 -8.27
CA LEU A 107 -4.56 2.93 -6.96
C LEU A 107 -5.29 2.06 -5.93
N ALA A 108 -6.36 1.37 -6.34
CA ALA A 108 -7.18 0.53 -5.45
C ALA A 108 -6.53 -0.82 -5.14
N TYR A 109 -5.93 -1.48 -6.15
CA TYR A 109 -5.48 -2.87 -6.00
C TYR A 109 -3.98 -3.01 -5.75
N TRP A 110 -3.17 -1.99 -6.08
CA TRP A 110 -1.72 -2.02 -5.84
C TRP A 110 -1.31 -1.01 -4.77
N VAL A 111 -1.68 0.27 -4.95
CA VAL A 111 -1.22 1.33 -4.04
C VAL A 111 -1.89 1.20 -2.68
N GLY A 112 -3.21 1.05 -2.64
CA GLY A 112 -3.95 0.97 -1.39
C GLY A 112 -3.42 -0.13 -0.44
N PRO A 113 -3.42 -1.41 -0.85
CA PRO A 113 -2.86 -2.50 -0.05
C PRO A 113 -1.36 -2.31 0.21
N GLY A 114 -0.59 -1.93 -0.80
CA GLY A 114 0.87 -1.77 -0.72
C GLY A 114 1.36 -0.73 0.28
N LEU A 115 0.53 0.24 0.70
CA LEU A 115 0.94 1.22 1.72
C LEU A 115 1.34 0.55 3.03
N ALA A 116 0.57 -0.43 3.50
CA ALA A 116 0.87 -1.13 4.74
C ALA A 116 2.07 -2.08 4.58
N GLU A 117 2.20 -2.72 3.40
CA GLU A 117 3.34 -3.56 3.05
C GLU A 117 4.67 -2.77 3.10
N ILE A 118 4.71 -1.62 2.42
CA ILE A 118 5.89 -0.75 2.37
C ILE A 118 6.26 -0.22 3.76
N ARG A 119 5.27 0.18 4.57
CA ARG A 119 5.54 0.67 5.93
C ARG A 119 6.11 -0.41 6.83
N LEU A 120 5.54 -1.59 6.79
CA LEU A 120 6.07 -2.74 7.53
C LEU A 120 7.52 -3.03 7.10
N TYR A 121 7.76 -3.07 5.80
CA TYR A 121 9.11 -3.24 5.26
C TYR A 121 10.08 -2.16 5.74
N ASP A 122 9.70 -0.88 5.61
CA ASP A 122 10.55 0.26 6.01
C ASP A 122 10.81 0.27 7.54
N GLU A 123 9.84 -0.14 8.35
CA GLU A 123 9.97 -0.26 9.80
C GLU A 123 10.94 -1.36 10.19
N LEU A 124 10.81 -2.55 9.62
CA LEU A 124 11.70 -3.68 9.87
C LEU A 124 13.13 -3.38 9.40
N ARG A 125 13.29 -2.78 8.20
CA ARG A 125 14.61 -2.36 7.69
C ARG A 125 15.28 -1.31 8.58
N ARG A 126 14.51 -0.32 9.05
CA ARG A 126 15.02 0.69 10.00
C ARG A 126 15.44 0.08 11.34
N GLY A 127 14.75 -0.96 11.77
CA GLY A 127 15.09 -1.73 12.97
C GLY A 127 16.26 -2.71 12.77
N GLY A 128 16.89 -2.74 11.59
CA GLY A 128 18.05 -3.58 11.30
C GLY A 128 17.74 -5.00 10.84
N VAL A 129 16.45 -5.33 10.60
CA VAL A 129 16.07 -6.65 10.10
C VAL A 129 16.31 -6.71 8.59
N ASP A 130 17.01 -7.74 8.13
CA ASP A 130 17.27 -7.95 6.70
C ASP A 130 16.06 -8.62 6.02
N VAL A 131 15.11 -7.81 5.60
CA VAL A 131 13.91 -8.23 4.87
C VAL A 131 13.88 -7.66 3.46
N GLN A 132 13.09 -8.28 2.59
CA GLN A 132 12.84 -7.90 1.21
C GLN A 132 11.34 -7.71 0.99
N LEU A 133 10.97 -6.83 0.05
CA LEU A 133 9.62 -6.75 -0.50
C LEU A 133 9.44 -7.86 -1.54
N TYR A 134 8.30 -8.51 -1.50
CA TYR A 134 7.84 -9.51 -2.47
C TYR A 134 8.86 -10.64 -2.70
N PRO A 135 9.38 -11.27 -1.61
CA PRO A 135 10.38 -12.33 -1.73
C PRO A 135 9.82 -13.54 -2.48
N ARG A 136 10.72 -14.28 -3.17
CA ARG A 136 10.41 -15.56 -3.83
C ARG A 136 9.26 -15.45 -4.83
N ASP A 137 9.34 -14.50 -5.75
CA ASP A 137 8.32 -14.27 -6.79
C ASP A 137 6.93 -13.95 -6.20
N ASP A 138 6.89 -13.02 -5.25
CA ASP A 138 5.66 -12.55 -4.58
C ASP A 138 4.98 -13.64 -3.71
N ALA A 139 5.77 -14.56 -3.15
CA ALA A 139 5.27 -15.59 -2.24
C ALA A 139 4.82 -15.03 -0.87
N ALA A 140 5.30 -13.85 -0.49
CA ALA A 140 4.85 -13.03 0.62
C ALA A 140 5.02 -11.55 0.28
N ASP A 141 4.34 -10.65 1.01
CA ASP A 141 4.48 -9.21 0.79
C ASP A 141 5.81 -8.67 1.35
N VAL A 142 6.21 -9.14 2.54
CA VAL A 142 7.49 -8.83 3.19
C VAL A 142 8.08 -10.12 3.75
N GLY A 143 9.40 -10.31 3.62
CA GLY A 143 10.00 -11.50 4.20
C GLY A 143 11.51 -11.60 4.01
N ARG A 144 12.08 -12.71 4.49
CA ARG A 144 13.50 -13.03 4.41
C ARG A 144 13.68 -14.49 3.98
N THR A 145 14.27 -14.70 2.82
CA THR A 145 14.55 -16.05 2.25
C THR A 145 13.38 -17.03 2.42
N SER A 146 13.60 -18.21 3.04
CA SER A 146 12.54 -19.16 3.44
C SER A 146 12.19 -19.09 4.93
N GLU A 147 12.89 -18.24 5.70
CA GLU A 147 12.75 -18.22 7.15
C GLU A 147 11.49 -17.47 7.59
N LEU A 148 11.24 -16.28 7.03
CA LEU A 148 10.21 -15.35 7.46
C LEU A 148 9.37 -14.90 6.28
N GLY A 149 8.06 -15.12 6.34
CA GLY A 149 7.08 -14.59 5.39
C GLY A 149 5.95 -13.85 6.10
N ILE A 150 5.63 -12.67 5.62
CA ILE A 150 4.55 -11.82 6.15
C ILE A 150 3.66 -11.41 4.99
N ASP A 151 2.38 -11.77 5.08
CA ASP A 151 1.31 -11.33 4.19
C ASP A 151 0.51 -10.21 4.86
N VAL A 152 0.30 -9.10 4.19
CA VAL A 152 -0.52 -7.99 4.66
C VAL A 152 -1.90 -8.08 4.02
N LYS A 153 -2.95 -8.25 4.82
CA LYS A 153 -4.32 -8.49 4.34
C LYS A 153 -5.29 -7.40 4.79
N SER A 154 -5.80 -6.63 3.81
CA SER A 154 -6.74 -5.52 4.03
C SER A 154 -8.20 -5.97 3.83
N TYR A 155 -8.68 -6.88 4.66
CA TYR A 155 -10.06 -7.39 4.62
C TYR A 155 -10.94 -6.73 5.66
N ALA A 156 -12.14 -6.30 5.26
CA ALA A 156 -13.12 -5.72 6.19
C ALA A 156 -13.79 -6.80 7.07
N CYS A 157 -13.93 -8.04 6.57
CA CYS A 157 -14.55 -9.15 7.27
C CYS A 157 -13.51 -10.19 7.72
N PRO A 158 -13.21 -10.30 9.03
CA PRO A 158 -12.22 -11.23 9.54
C PRO A 158 -12.60 -12.70 9.33
N ARG A 159 -13.90 -13.04 9.37
CA ARG A 159 -14.36 -14.41 9.16
C ARG A 159 -14.12 -14.85 7.71
N LEU A 160 -14.48 -14.00 6.74
CA LEU A 160 -14.21 -14.27 5.33
C LEU A 160 -12.71 -14.45 5.06
N LEU A 161 -11.87 -13.62 5.69
CA LEU A 161 -10.41 -13.78 5.59
C LEU A 161 -9.95 -15.11 6.19
N GLY A 162 -10.45 -15.48 7.38
CA GLY A 162 -10.11 -16.74 8.04
C GLY A 162 -10.48 -17.96 7.20
N ASP A 163 -11.68 -17.96 6.61
CA ASP A 163 -12.14 -19.02 5.71
C ASP A 163 -11.25 -19.09 4.46
N THR A 164 -10.99 -17.95 3.81
CA THR A 164 -10.12 -17.87 2.62
C THR A 164 -8.71 -18.40 2.90
N LEU A 165 -8.12 -18.01 4.04
CA LEU A 165 -6.78 -18.48 4.43
C LEU A 165 -6.77 -19.96 4.82
N SER A 166 -7.89 -20.49 5.33
CA SER A 166 -8.04 -21.92 5.64
C SER A 166 -8.03 -22.77 4.38
N GLU A 167 -8.62 -22.27 3.30
CA GLU A 167 -8.61 -22.92 2.00
C GLU A 167 -7.25 -22.78 1.31
N ARG A 168 -6.63 -21.61 1.40
CA ARG A 168 -5.39 -21.31 0.66
C ARG A 168 -4.56 -20.22 1.34
N LEU A 169 -3.42 -20.61 1.90
CA LEU A 169 -2.38 -19.69 2.38
C LEU A 169 -1.47 -19.15 1.28
N GLY A 170 -1.55 -19.71 0.07
CA GLY A 170 -0.68 -19.30 -1.05
C GLY A 170 0.80 -19.56 -0.79
N GLY A 171 1.63 -18.62 -1.24
CA GLY A 171 3.09 -18.71 -1.11
C GLY A 171 3.60 -18.69 0.32
N LEU A 172 2.80 -18.21 1.28
CA LEU A 172 3.18 -18.14 2.68
C LEU A 172 3.52 -19.52 3.28
N THR A 173 2.98 -20.62 2.71
CA THR A 173 3.31 -21.98 3.10
C THR A 173 4.78 -22.36 2.91
N THR A 174 5.51 -21.60 2.09
CA THR A 174 6.91 -21.88 1.77
C THR A 174 7.91 -21.28 2.75
N PHE A 175 7.42 -20.58 3.79
CA PHE A 175 8.24 -19.99 4.83
C PHE A 175 8.13 -20.78 6.15
N ASP A 176 9.18 -20.72 6.97
CA ASP A 176 9.21 -21.38 8.28
C ASP A 176 8.35 -20.64 9.30
N GLU A 177 8.57 -19.32 9.43
CA GLU A 177 7.74 -18.42 10.22
C GLU A 177 6.75 -17.68 9.33
N ARG A 178 5.47 -17.72 9.68
CA ARG A 178 4.36 -17.22 8.87
C ARG A 178 3.52 -16.25 9.66
N TYR A 179 3.38 -15.05 9.11
CA TYR A 179 2.59 -13.98 9.69
C TYR A 179 1.54 -13.49 8.70
N VAL A 180 0.35 -13.23 9.21
CA VAL A 180 -0.67 -12.46 8.49
C VAL A 180 -0.92 -11.18 9.27
N ALA A 181 -0.46 -10.08 8.68
CA ALA A 181 -0.54 -8.74 9.25
C ALA A 181 -1.80 -8.02 8.75
N ILE A 182 -2.57 -7.45 9.68
CA ILE A 182 -3.75 -6.66 9.35
C ILE A 182 -3.43 -5.18 9.63
N PRO A 183 -3.71 -4.25 8.69
CA PRO A 183 -3.51 -2.83 8.94
C PRO A 183 -4.21 -2.37 10.22
N ASP A 184 -3.50 -1.62 11.05
CA ASP A 184 -3.94 -1.20 12.38
C ASP A 184 -5.29 -0.47 12.36
N ALA A 185 -5.50 0.38 11.35
CA ALA A 185 -6.76 1.10 11.16
C ALA A 185 -7.98 0.17 10.98
N ILE A 186 -7.80 -1.00 10.37
CA ILE A 186 -8.87 -1.99 10.20
C ILE A 186 -9.21 -2.64 11.55
N VAL A 187 -8.18 -3.10 12.27
CA VAL A 187 -8.37 -3.76 13.58
C VAL A 187 -8.94 -2.79 14.61
N ASN A 188 -8.42 -1.56 14.65
CA ASN A 188 -8.84 -0.56 15.65
C ASN A 188 -10.31 -0.11 15.46
N ARG A 189 -10.85 -0.19 14.23
CA ARG A 189 -12.27 0.12 13.96
C ARG A 189 -13.23 -1.00 14.35
N ARG A 190 -12.75 -2.22 14.52
CA ARG A 190 -13.59 -3.37 14.84
C ARG A 190 -13.01 -4.13 16.03
N PRO A 191 -13.46 -3.85 17.25
CA PRO A 191 -13.13 -4.67 18.42
C PRO A 191 -13.40 -6.15 18.15
N GLY A 192 -12.51 -7.03 18.60
CA GLY A 192 -12.62 -8.48 18.39
C GLY A 192 -12.20 -8.97 16.98
N TYR A 193 -11.72 -8.08 16.09
CA TYR A 193 -11.33 -8.47 14.72
C TYR A 193 -10.36 -9.66 14.69
N LEU A 194 -9.26 -9.58 15.43
CA LEU A 194 -8.24 -10.64 15.45
C LEU A 194 -8.74 -11.93 16.13
N GLU A 195 -9.65 -11.83 17.07
CA GLU A 195 -10.30 -12.98 17.71
C GLU A 195 -11.22 -13.70 16.74
N ASP A 196 -12.09 -12.95 16.03
CA ASP A 196 -12.94 -13.46 14.96
C ASP A 196 -12.13 -14.13 13.84
N LEU A 197 -11.00 -13.52 13.45
CA LEU A 197 -10.10 -14.06 12.44
C LEU A 197 -9.48 -15.40 12.88
N ARG A 198 -8.90 -15.44 14.10
CA ARG A 198 -8.33 -16.67 14.66
C ARG A 198 -9.38 -17.77 14.81
N TYR A 199 -10.59 -17.40 15.22
CA TYR A 199 -11.70 -18.35 15.34
C TYR A 199 -12.13 -18.92 13.99
N ALA A 200 -12.14 -18.13 12.93
CA ALA A 200 -12.53 -18.56 11.57
C ALA A 200 -11.44 -19.38 10.87
N TYR A 201 -10.16 -19.12 11.17
CA TYR A 201 -9.07 -19.88 10.56
C TYR A 201 -9.06 -21.33 11.06
N ARG A 202 -9.18 -22.29 10.14
CA ARG A 202 -9.20 -23.75 10.38
C ARG A 202 -8.08 -24.49 9.66
N GLY A 203 -7.13 -23.74 9.05
CA GLY A 203 -5.98 -24.36 8.38
C GLY A 203 -5.09 -25.16 9.32
N SER A 204 -4.48 -26.21 8.83
CA SER A 204 -3.52 -27.04 9.59
C SER A 204 -2.16 -26.38 9.77
N THR A 205 -1.83 -25.39 8.95
CA THR A 205 -0.55 -24.68 8.99
C THR A 205 -0.57 -23.62 10.09
N SER A 206 0.46 -23.60 10.95
CA SER A 206 0.61 -22.57 11.98
C SER A 206 0.87 -21.20 11.34
N VAL A 207 0.07 -20.20 11.72
CA VAL A 207 0.16 -18.81 11.27
C VAL A 207 -0.07 -17.88 12.46
N VAL A 208 0.73 -16.83 12.56
CA VAL A 208 0.54 -15.77 13.57
C VAL A 208 -0.25 -14.62 12.97
N PHE A 209 -1.38 -14.28 13.57
CA PHE A 209 -2.23 -13.15 13.19
C PHE A 209 -2.03 -11.98 14.16
N GLY A 210 -1.81 -10.78 13.63
CA GLY A 210 -1.64 -9.57 14.42
C GLY A 210 -1.85 -8.29 13.61
N LYS A 211 -1.82 -7.14 14.28
CA LYS A 211 -1.71 -5.85 13.62
C LYS A 211 -0.35 -5.71 12.96
N VAL A 212 -0.24 -4.86 11.95
CA VAL A 212 1.05 -4.54 11.33
C VAL A 212 2.05 -4.09 12.39
N SER A 213 1.67 -3.17 13.29
CA SER A 213 2.52 -2.68 14.38
C SER A 213 2.93 -3.77 15.38
N GLU A 214 2.01 -4.68 15.73
CA GLU A 214 2.28 -5.78 16.67
C GLU A 214 3.26 -6.80 16.08
N ILE A 215 3.11 -7.12 14.78
CA ILE A 215 4.01 -8.05 14.09
C ILE A 215 5.38 -7.41 13.92
N ALA A 216 5.46 -6.12 13.54
CA ALA A 216 6.72 -5.40 13.47
C ALA A 216 7.46 -5.43 14.82
N ALA A 217 6.79 -5.06 15.91
CA ALA A 217 7.36 -5.07 17.25
C ALA A 217 7.85 -6.46 17.66
N ARG A 218 7.09 -7.52 17.34
CA ARG A 218 7.47 -8.91 17.65
C ARG A 218 8.74 -9.37 16.93
N ILE A 219 8.96 -8.90 15.71
CA ILE A 219 10.13 -9.29 14.89
C ILE A 219 11.36 -8.46 15.29
N LEU A 220 11.13 -7.25 15.77
CA LEU A 220 12.22 -6.36 16.24
C LEU A 220 12.75 -6.72 17.64
N GLY A 221 12.02 -7.54 18.43
CA GLY A 221 12.39 -7.99 19.77
C GLY A 221 11.88 -7.05 20.82
#